data_42429775b002b0ccd748b6b940924765
#
_entry.id   42429775b002b0ccd748b6b940924765
#
_cell.length_a   1.000
_cell.length_b   1.000
_cell.length_c   1.000
_cell.angle_alpha   90.00
_cell.angle_beta   90.00
_cell.angle_gamma   90.00
#
_symmetry.space_group_name_H-M   'P 1'
#
loop_
_entity.id
_entity.type
_entity.pdbx_description
1 polymer ?
#
loop_
_entity_poly.entity_id
_entity_poly.type
_entity_poly.pdbx_seq_one_letter_code
_entity_poly.pdbx_strand_id
1 'polypeptide(L)'
;RDLVRSRGLGDVYKRQLKEGKTVPQHKFITKQLIDKGWSEDKKYCLTDKQGKRFLLRVSPIEQYDRKKSEYELMSQVATLGVPMCKPLEFGTSDEGVYSIQTWIDGVDVEENVHNLTCEEQYSYGFEAGRILKEIHKIPAPKGIEDWEIYFNRKADRKIKMYEECPIKYENGQAFIDYINAHRYLLSGRPRTYQHGDYHIGNMMIGNDKQLYIIDFNRNDFGDPWEEFNRIVWCAQAAPLFATGMVNGYFDNDVPVQFWELLALYISSNTLSSVPWAIPFGQSQIQVMINQAKDVLSWYENMTKSIPTWYKGVIINLSLIHISEPTRPY
;
A
#
# COMPACT_ATOMS: atom_id res chain seq x y z
N ARG A 1 3.50 41.00 8.01
CA ARG A 1 5.02 40.97 8.01
C ARG A 1 5.49 39.57 8.20
N ASP A 2 5.33 38.64 7.26
CA ASP A 2 5.99 37.32 7.25
C ASP A 2 5.89 36.60 5.90
N LEU A 3 6.01 37.36 4.80
CA LEU A 3 5.98 36.83 3.42
C LEU A 3 7.31 36.92 2.67
N VAL A 4 8.45 37.04 3.37
CA VAL A 4 9.75 37.29 2.72
C VAL A 4 10.76 36.13 2.89
N ARG A 5 10.45 35.05 3.62
CA ARG A 5 11.40 33.96 3.87
C ARG A 5 11.36 32.76 2.90
N SER A 6 10.35 32.62 2.05
CA SER A 6 10.25 31.48 1.12
C SER A 6 10.91 31.69 -0.25
N ARG A 7 11.29 32.93 -0.61
CA ARG A 7 11.92 33.24 -1.92
C ARG A 7 13.42 32.92 -2.00
N GLY A 8 14.12 32.81 -0.88
CA GLY A 8 15.57 32.60 -0.88
C GLY A 8 16.01 31.15 -1.14
N LEU A 9 15.22 30.15 -0.76
CA LEU A 9 15.56 28.74 -0.94
C LEU A 9 15.40 28.28 -2.39
N GLY A 10 14.36 28.74 -3.09
CA GLY A 10 14.14 28.40 -4.49
C GLY A 10 15.24 28.92 -5.43
N ASP A 11 15.89 30.04 -5.12
CA ASP A 11 16.94 30.63 -5.95
C ASP A 11 18.33 29.99 -5.68
N VAL A 12 18.57 29.48 -4.47
CA VAL A 12 19.78 28.71 -4.16
C VAL A 12 19.75 27.37 -4.89
N TYR A 13 18.62 26.70 -4.93
CA TYR A 13 18.43 25.46 -5.69
C TYR A 13 18.55 25.67 -7.21
N LYS A 14 17.96 26.73 -7.76
CA LYS A 14 18.12 27.09 -9.18
C LYS A 14 19.57 27.42 -9.57
N ARG A 15 20.40 27.87 -8.62
CA ARG A 15 21.85 28.09 -8.86
C ARG A 15 22.66 26.79 -8.85
N GLN A 16 22.28 25.79 -8.02
CA GLN A 16 22.93 24.46 -8.03
C GLN A 16 22.57 23.64 -9.26
N LEU A 17 21.41 23.89 -9.90
CA LEU A 17 20.99 23.24 -11.15
C LEU A 17 21.78 23.71 -12.38
N LYS A 18 22.60 24.77 -12.29
CA LYS A 18 23.44 25.26 -13.42
C LYS A 18 24.72 24.46 -13.64
N GLU A 19 25.08 23.55 -12.74
CA GLU A 19 26.10 22.55 -12.97
C GLU A 19 25.38 21.25 -13.34
N GLY A 20 25.11 21.02 -14.65
CA GLY A 20 24.37 19.90 -15.19
C GLY A 20 24.88 18.55 -14.67
N LYS A 21 24.28 18.06 -13.57
CA LYS A 21 24.48 16.70 -13.09
C LYS A 21 23.43 15.82 -13.73
N THR A 22 23.77 15.22 -14.85
CA THR A 22 23.01 14.07 -15.38
C THR A 22 23.06 12.93 -14.36
N VAL A 23 21.96 12.15 -14.25
CA VAL A 23 22.01 10.83 -13.61
C VAL A 23 23.32 10.18 -14.05
N PRO A 24 24.14 9.54 -13.15
CA PRO A 24 25.47 9.05 -13.49
C PRO A 24 25.45 8.08 -14.68
N GLN A 25 25.29 8.59 -15.88
CA GLN A 25 25.17 7.82 -17.14
C GLN A 25 26.40 6.95 -17.40
N HIS A 26 27.54 7.31 -16.83
CA HIS A 26 28.79 6.54 -16.98
C HIS A 26 28.76 5.18 -16.24
N LYS A 27 27.79 4.96 -15.32
CA LYS A 27 27.63 3.68 -14.60
C LYS A 27 26.71 2.70 -15.32
N PHE A 28 25.84 3.18 -16.21
CA PHE A 28 24.79 2.36 -16.84
C PHE A 28 24.94 2.34 -18.35
N ILE A 29 24.70 1.18 -18.95
CA ILE A 29 24.80 0.98 -20.41
C ILE A 29 23.44 1.03 -21.09
N THR A 30 22.34 0.80 -20.34
CA THR A 30 20.97 0.91 -20.86
C THR A 30 20.06 1.67 -19.90
N LYS A 31 19.06 2.37 -20.46
CA LYS A 31 17.94 3.01 -19.74
C LYS A 31 16.66 2.71 -20.53
N GLN A 32 15.81 1.83 -20.00
CA GLN A 32 14.58 1.38 -20.64
C GLN A 32 13.37 1.86 -19.83
N LEU A 33 12.42 2.57 -20.47
CA LEU A 33 11.19 3.05 -19.83
C LEU A 33 10.33 1.87 -19.39
N ILE A 34 9.74 1.98 -18.19
CA ILE A 34 8.73 1.07 -17.64
C ILE A 34 7.40 1.81 -17.65
N ASP A 35 6.51 1.37 -18.52
CA ASP A 35 5.14 1.90 -18.66
C ASP A 35 4.17 1.04 -17.86
N LYS A 36 4.37 0.99 -16.53
CA LYS A 36 3.51 0.23 -15.60
C LYS A 36 3.27 1.01 -14.31
N GLY A 37 2.02 1.00 -13.84
CA GLY A 37 1.59 1.56 -12.54
C GLY A 37 1.01 2.97 -12.64
N TRP A 38 0.44 3.43 -11.53
CA TRP A 38 -0.38 4.67 -11.41
C TRP A 38 0.41 5.89 -10.92
N SER A 39 1.72 5.75 -10.73
CA SER A 39 2.59 6.82 -10.25
C SER A 39 2.85 7.84 -11.36
N GLU A 40 2.87 9.13 -11.02
CA GLU A 40 3.32 10.21 -11.91
C GLU A 40 4.83 10.16 -12.18
N ASP A 41 5.59 9.37 -11.41
CA ASP A 41 7.02 9.19 -11.60
C ASP A 41 7.31 8.45 -12.91
N LYS A 42 8.26 8.94 -13.69
CA LYS A 42 8.85 8.16 -14.78
C LYS A 42 9.75 7.09 -14.20
N LYS A 43 9.50 5.83 -14.58
CA LYS A 43 10.24 4.67 -14.08
C LYS A 43 11.09 4.10 -15.21
N TYR A 44 12.32 3.71 -14.89
CA TYR A 44 13.23 3.10 -15.88
C TYR A 44 13.97 1.91 -15.28
N CYS A 45 14.15 0.86 -16.07
CA CYS A 45 15.12 -0.18 -15.81
C CYS A 45 16.49 0.28 -16.33
N LEU A 46 17.46 0.39 -15.44
CA LEU A 46 18.85 0.64 -15.78
C LEU A 46 19.62 -0.68 -15.74
N THR A 47 20.60 -0.84 -16.64
CA THR A 47 21.52 -1.99 -16.60
C THR A 47 22.96 -1.47 -16.59
N ASP A 48 23.79 -1.99 -15.69
CA ASP A 48 25.22 -1.67 -15.65
C ASP A 48 26.06 -2.55 -16.60
N LYS A 49 27.37 -2.33 -16.63
CA LYS A 49 28.31 -3.08 -17.50
C LYS A 49 28.43 -4.56 -17.13
N GLN A 50 28.01 -4.95 -15.94
CA GLN A 50 27.99 -6.32 -15.45
C GLN A 50 26.64 -7.01 -15.70
N GLY A 51 25.68 -6.33 -16.34
CA GLY A 51 24.33 -6.83 -16.58
C GLY A 51 23.40 -6.72 -15.35
N LYS A 52 23.83 -6.08 -14.27
CA LYS A 52 23.01 -5.88 -13.08
C LYS A 52 21.96 -4.80 -13.34
N ARG A 53 20.74 -5.07 -12.93
CA ARG A 53 19.58 -4.17 -13.11
C ARG A 53 19.30 -3.32 -11.88
N PHE A 54 18.71 -2.13 -12.12
CA PHE A 54 18.32 -1.17 -11.11
C PHE A 54 17.03 -0.47 -11.54
N LEU A 55 16.25 -0.04 -10.58
CA LEU A 55 15.08 0.81 -10.81
C LEU A 55 15.46 2.27 -10.61
N LEU A 56 15.31 3.08 -11.66
CA LEU A 56 15.39 4.54 -11.59
C LEU A 56 13.97 5.10 -11.56
N ARG A 57 13.69 5.97 -10.60
CA ARG A 57 12.48 6.80 -10.56
C ARG A 57 12.86 8.26 -10.71
N VAL A 58 12.16 8.99 -11.60
CA VAL A 58 12.36 10.42 -11.85
C VAL A 58 11.05 11.15 -11.65
N SER A 59 11.07 12.20 -10.85
CA SER A 59 9.92 13.04 -10.52
C SER A 59 10.24 14.51 -10.82
N PRO A 60 9.23 15.37 -11.00
CA PRO A 60 9.44 16.82 -11.14
C PRO A 60 10.24 17.40 -9.97
N ILE A 61 11.07 18.40 -10.24
CA ILE A 61 11.97 19.00 -9.24
C ILE A 61 11.22 19.64 -8.07
N GLU A 62 10.00 20.10 -8.31
CA GLU A 62 9.11 20.67 -7.31
C GLU A 62 8.75 19.69 -6.20
N GLN A 63 8.91 18.39 -6.45
CA GLN A 63 8.65 17.33 -5.48
C GLN A 63 9.90 16.95 -4.65
N TYR A 64 11.00 17.69 -4.74
CA TYR A 64 12.28 17.34 -4.12
C TYR A 64 12.15 17.00 -2.63
N ASP A 65 11.54 17.88 -1.82
CA ASP A 65 11.45 17.68 -0.37
C ASP A 65 10.60 16.43 -0.02
N ARG A 66 9.51 16.23 -0.74
CA ARG A 66 8.66 15.03 -0.59
C ARG A 66 9.44 13.77 -0.94
N LYS A 67 10.10 13.74 -2.12
CA LYS A 67 10.87 12.58 -2.59
C LYS A 67 12.08 12.27 -1.73
N LYS A 68 12.69 13.31 -1.14
CA LYS A 68 13.76 13.14 -0.16
C LYS A 68 13.24 12.46 1.11
N SER A 69 12.12 12.91 1.64
CA SER A 69 11.49 12.29 2.81
C SER A 69 11.08 10.83 2.52
N GLU A 70 10.48 10.56 1.35
CA GLU A 70 10.15 9.18 0.92
C GLU A 70 11.40 8.29 0.88
N TYR A 71 12.52 8.79 0.33
CA TYR A 71 13.80 8.07 0.25
C TYR A 71 14.42 7.82 1.63
N GLU A 72 14.39 8.80 2.53
CA GLU A 72 14.91 8.70 3.89
C GLU A 72 14.12 7.67 4.72
N LEU A 73 12.78 7.69 4.63
CA LEU A 73 11.90 6.72 5.28
C LEU A 73 12.09 5.30 4.72
N MET A 74 12.17 5.17 3.39
CA MET A 74 12.46 3.89 2.74
C MET A 74 13.84 3.35 3.18
N SER A 75 14.83 4.23 3.39
CA SER A 75 16.15 3.86 3.91
C SER A 75 16.06 3.34 5.34
N GLN A 76 15.20 3.91 6.18
CA GLN A 76 14.95 3.39 7.53
C GLN A 76 14.31 1.98 7.48
N VAL A 77 13.31 1.77 6.61
CA VAL A 77 12.70 0.44 6.42
C VAL A 77 13.77 -0.58 5.99
N ALA A 78 14.67 -0.20 5.09
CA ALA A 78 15.75 -1.09 4.63
C ALA A 78 16.70 -1.53 5.76
N THR A 79 16.86 -0.73 6.83
CA THR A 79 17.68 -1.11 8.01
C THR A 79 17.06 -2.21 8.85
N LEU A 80 15.74 -2.45 8.72
CA LEU A 80 15.05 -3.53 9.42
C LEU A 80 15.36 -4.91 8.83
N GLY A 81 16.03 -4.96 7.66
CA GLY A 81 16.37 -6.21 6.98
C GLY A 81 15.19 -6.85 6.24
N VAL A 82 14.06 -6.16 6.09
CA VAL A 82 12.91 -6.69 5.34
C VAL A 82 13.25 -6.82 3.85
N PRO A 83 12.72 -7.85 3.16
CA PRO A 83 12.89 -8.02 1.74
C PRO A 83 12.14 -6.91 0.98
N MET A 84 12.89 -6.07 0.24
CA MET A 84 12.33 -4.93 -0.48
C MET A 84 13.28 -4.45 -1.58
N CYS A 85 12.76 -3.63 -2.50
CA CYS A 85 13.62 -2.83 -3.36
C CYS A 85 14.38 -1.81 -2.47
N LYS A 86 15.71 -1.95 -2.35
CA LYS A 86 16.52 -1.13 -1.43
C LYS A 86 16.90 0.19 -2.08
N PRO A 87 16.77 1.34 -1.38
CA PRO A 87 17.26 2.61 -1.87
C PRO A 87 18.80 2.60 -1.93
N LEU A 88 19.37 3.09 -3.04
CA LEU A 88 20.81 3.11 -3.28
C LEU A 88 21.37 4.52 -3.47
N GLU A 89 20.64 5.39 -4.18
CA GLU A 89 21.09 6.73 -4.51
C GLU A 89 19.89 7.67 -4.63
N PHE A 90 20.06 8.90 -4.16
CA PHE A 90 19.10 9.99 -4.31
C PHE A 90 19.79 11.24 -4.78
N GLY A 91 19.20 11.98 -5.71
CA GLY A 91 19.83 13.20 -6.23
C GLY A 91 18.92 13.99 -7.15
N THR A 92 19.55 14.97 -7.81
CA THR A 92 18.90 15.80 -8.83
C THR A 92 19.64 15.68 -10.16
N SER A 93 18.90 15.82 -11.26
CA SER A 93 19.40 15.85 -12.63
C SER A 93 18.65 16.91 -13.44
N ASP A 94 19.00 17.08 -14.70
CA ASP A 94 18.30 17.97 -15.62
C ASP A 94 16.82 17.50 -15.87
N GLU A 95 16.55 16.21 -15.63
CA GLU A 95 15.20 15.63 -15.74
C GLU A 95 14.34 15.82 -14.47
N GLY A 96 14.91 16.28 -13.34
CA GLY A 96 14.25 16.47 -12.06
C GLY A 96 14.96 15.81 -10.89
N VAL A 97 14.19 15.44 -9.84
CA VAL A 97 14.68 14.67 -8.71
C VAL A 97 14.62 13.17 -9.02
N TYR A 98 15.65 12.42 -8.65
CA TYR A 98 15.70 11.00 -8.93
C TYR A 98 16.06 10.16 -7.69
N SER A 99 15.62 8.90 -7.70
CA SER A 99 16.10 7.85 -6.82
C SER A 99 16.45 6.59 -7.60
N ILE A 100 17.53 5.92 -7.20
CA ILE A 100 17.94 4.61 -7.73
C ILE A 100 17.75 3.58 -6.63
N GLN A 101 17.13 2.45 -6.99
CA GLN A 101 16.81 1.34 -6.10
C GLN A 101 17.31 0.03 -6.70
N THR A 102 17.47 -1.01 -5.86
CA THR A 102 17.75 -2.35 -6.37
C THR A 102 16.60 -2.84 -7.23
N TRP A 103 16.91 -3.59 -8.29
CA TRP A 103 15.93 -4.31 -9.08
C TRP A 103 15.63 -5.66 -8.43
N ILE A 104 14.37 -6.09 -8.49
CA ILE A 104 13.94 -7.41 -8.06
C ILE A 104 13.66 -8.25 -9.32
N ASP A 105 14.39 -9.35 -9.46
CA ASP A 105 14.17 -10.32 -10.53
C ASP A 105 13.16 -11.36 -10.05
N GLY A 106 11.95 -11.30 -10.59
CA GLY A 106 10.84 -12.14 -10.13
C GLY A 106 9.55 -11.86 -10.89
N VAL A 107 8.45 -12.29 -10.31
CA VAL A 107 7.10 -12.16 -10.85
C VAL A 107 6.20 -11.41 -9.87
N ASP A 108 5.27 -10.62 -10.39
CA ASP A 108 4.25 -9.96 -9.57
C ASP A 108 3.34 -11.01 -8.90
N VAL A 109 3.09 -10.85 -7.60
CA VAL A 109 2.24 -11.80 -6.86
C VAL A 109 0.81 -11.77 -7.40
N GLU A 110 0.25 -10.58 -7.61
CA GLU A 110 -1.13 -10.43 -8.09
C GLU A 110 -1.37 -11.14 -9.43
N GLU A 111 -0.42 -11.02 -10.36
CA GLU A 111 -0.52 -11.67 -11.68
C GLU A 111 -0.33 -13.20 -11.61
N ASN A 112 0.39 -13.70 -10.60
CA ASN A 112 0.80 -15.10 -10.51
C ASN A 112 0.13 -15.89 -9.38
N VAL A 113 -0.64 -15.25 -8.49
CA VAL A 113 -1.21 -15.90 -7.31
C VAL A 113 -2.11 -17.10 -7.66
N HIS A 114 -2.74 -17.08 -8.82
CA HIS A 114 -3.60 -18.18 -9.30
C HIS A 114 -2.82 -19.44 -9.73
N ASN A 115 -1.50 -19.29 -9.96
CA ASN A 115 -0.60 -20.40 -10.27
C ASN A 115 0.02 -21.02 -9.02
N LEU A 116 -0.18 -20.39 -7.85
CA LEU A 116 0.31 -20.88 -6.56
C LEU A 116 -0.66 -21.90 -5.98
N THR A 117 -0.11 -22.93 -5.35
CA THR A 117 -0.91 -23.85 -4.53
C THR A 117 -1.53 -23.12 -3.33
N CYS A 118 -2.57 -23.69 -2.73
CA CYS A 118 -3.19 -23.17 -1.51
C CYS A 118 -2.18 -22.95 -0.38
N GLU A 119 -1.22 -23.87 -0.24
CA GLU A 119 -0.15 -23.78 0.74
C GLU A 119 0.80 -22.62 0.47
N GLU A 120 1.21 -22.44 -0.79
CA GLU A 120 2.07 -21.33 -1.19
C GLU A 120 1.37 -19.97 -1.01
N GLN A 121 0.07 -19.86 -1.40
CA GLN A 121 -0.71 -18.65 -1.18
C GLN A 121 -0.73 -18.27 0.31
N TYR A 122 -1.03 -19.22 1.19
CA TYR A 122 -1.03 -18.99 2.63
C TYR A 122 0.37 -18.64 3.16
N SER A 123 1.41 -19.36 2.75
CA SER A 123 2.78 -19.15 3.21
C SER A 123 3.31 -17.76 2.81
N TYR A 124 3.12 -17.33 1.56
CA TYR A 124 3.50 -15.99 1.13
C TYR A 124 2.65 -14.90 1.81
N GLY A 125 1.36 -15.15 2.04
CA GLY A 125 0.54 -14.27 2.86
C GLY A 125 1.07 -14.13 4.27
N PHE A 126 1.42 -15.25 4.91
CA PHE A 126 1.97 -15.27 6.27
C PHE A 126 3.28 -14.47 6.36
N GLU A 127 4.17 -14.64 5.37
CA GLU A 127 5.40 -13.87 5.29
C GLU A 127 5.11 -12.36 5.06
N ALA A 128 4.12 -12.02 4.22
CA ALA A 128 3.69 -10.62 4.05
C ALA A 128 3.24 -10.01 5.39
N GLY A 129 2.47 -10.74 6.18
CA GLY A 129 2.07 -10.29 7.52
C GLY A 129 3.25 -10.05 8.45
N ARG A 130 4.23 -10.96 8.47
CA ARG A 130 5.45 -10.81 9.27
C ARG A 130 6.29 -9.61 8.84
N ILE A 131 6.47 -9.41 7.54
CA ILE A 131 7.18 -8.24 6.99
C ILE A 131 6.48 -6.96 7.42
N LEU A 132 5.15 -6.88 7.31
CA LEU A 132 4.39 -5.70 7.73
C LEU A 132 4.56 -5.41 9.23
N LYS A 133 4.56 -6.44 10.06
CA LYS A 133 4.83 -6.32 11.50
C LYS A 133 6.20 -5.71 11.79
N GLU A 134 7.23 -6.10 11.02
CA GLU A 134 8.57 -5.50 11.13
C GLU A 134 8.58 -4.03 10.70
N ILE A 135 7.92 -3.70 9.58
CA ILE A 135 7.80 -2.32 9.07
C ILE A 135 7.16 -1.41 10.14
N HIS A 136 6.11 -1.89 10.80
CA HIS A 136 5.41 -1.15 11.85
C HIS A 136 6.22 -0.91 13.15
N LYS A 137 7.44 -1.44 13.26
CA LYS A 137 8.35 -1.11 14.37
C LYS A 137 8.92 0.32 14.28
N ILE A 138 8.82 0.97 13.13
CA ILE A 138 9.24 2.37 12.99
C ILE A 138 8.16 3.25 13.64
N PRO A 139 8.50 3.96 14.73
CA PRO A 139 7.51 4.79 15.43
C PRO A 139 7.19 6.06 14.64
N ALA A 140 6.00 6.60 14.86
CA ALA A 140 5.67 7.92 14.35
C ALA A 140 6.53 9.02 15.01
N PRO A 141 6.75 10.15 14.33
CA PRO A 141 7.44 11.31 14.91
C PRO A 141 6.76 11.80 16.19
N LYS A 142 7.56 12.29 17.13
CA LYS A 142 7.03 12.88 18.37
C LYS A 142 6.16 14.10 18.05
N GLY A 143 5.05 14.25 18.79
CA GLY A 143 4.14 15.38 18.62
C GLY A 143 3.18 15.27 17.45
N ILE A 144 3.12 14.12 16.78
CA ILE A 144 2.09 13.85 15.78
C ILE A 144 0.70 13.89 16.43
N GLU A 145 -0.30 14.38 15.70
CA GLU A 145 -1.68 14.43 16.15
C GLU A 145 -2.20 13.05 16.60
N ASP A 146 -3.03 13.02 17.63
CA ASP A 146 -3.68 11.79 18.09
C ASP A 146 -4.47 11.10 16.96
N TRP A 147 -4.43 9.74 16.94
CA TRP A 147 -5.05 8.99 15.86
C TRP A 147 -6.57 9.13 15.82
N GLU A 148 -7.23 9.15 16.98
CA GLU A 148 -8.67 9.31 17.06
C GLU A 148 -9.12 10.63 16.42
N ILE A 149 -8.43 11.74 16.74
CA ILE A 149 -8.72 13.06 16.17
C ILE A 149 -8.48 13.06 14.66
N TYR A 150 -7.32 12.57 14.24
CA TYR A 150 -6.94 12.51 12.83
C TYR A 150 -7.91 11.65 12.01
N PHE A 151 -8.20 10.42 12.49
CA PHE A 151 -9.00 9.49 11.71
C PHE A 151 -10.48 9.86 11.69
N ASN A 152 -11.04 10.41 12.76
CA ASN A 152 -12.41 10.93 12.75
C ASN A 152 -12.59 12.00 11.68
N ARG A 153 -11.68 12.97 11.59
CA ARG A 153 -11.69 13.99 10.53
C ARG A 153 -11.53 13.37 9.12
N LYS A 154 -10.67 12.35 8.98
CA LYS A 154 -10.50 11.60 7.71
C LYS A 154 -11.78 10.86 7.34
N ALA A 155 -12.45 10.21 8.28
CA ALA A 155 -13.70 9.48 8.07
C ALA A 155 -14.85 10.43 7.71
N ASP A 156 -15.03 11.53 8.40
CA ASP A 156 -16.06 12.54 8.10
C ASP A 156 -15.91 13.09 6.68
N ARG A 157 -14.68 13.41 6.28
CA ARG A 157 -14.39 13.85 4.90
C ARG A 157 -14.77 12.77 3.88
N LYS A 158 -14.48 11.50 4.14
CA LYS A 158 -14.80 10.40 3.22
C LYS A 158 -16.30 10.12 3.15
N ILE A 159 -17.01 10.21 4.28
CA ILE A 159 -18.48 10.13 4.34
C ILE A 159 -19.06 11.24 3.46
N LYS A 160 -18.65 12.49 3.68
CA LYS A 160 -19.10 13.63 2.89
C LYS A 160 -18.82 13.44 1.39
N MET A 161 -17.60 13.01 1.02
CA MET A 161 -17.26 12.73 -0.37
C MET A 161 -18.22 11.71 -1.00
N TYR A 162 -18.57 10.66 -0.24
CA TYR A 162 -19.52 9.65 -0.70
C TYR A 162 -20.95 10.21 -0.80
N GLU A 163 -21.41 10.99 0.19
CA GLU A 163 -22.72 11.61 0.18
C GLU A 163 -22.93 12.59 -0.97
N GLU A 164 -21.87 13.30 -1.36
CA GLU A 164 -21.87 14.24 -2.51
C GLU A 164 -21.66 13.53 -3.86
N CYS A 165 -21.18 12.29 -3.84
CA CYS A 165 -20.93 11.52 -5.07
C CYS A 165 -22.24 11.15 -5.78
N PRO A 166 -22.37 11.34 -7.10
CA PRO A 166 -23.57 10.97 -7.85
C PRO A 166 -23.78 9.46 -7.96
N ILE A 167 -22.73 8.66 -7.71
CA ILE A 167 -22.76 7.21 -7.78
C ILE A 167 -22.79 6.64 -6.36
N LYS A 168 -23.75 5.77 -6.08
CA LYS A 168 -23.93 5.13 -4.77
C LYS A 168 -23.79 3.61 -4.88
N TYR A 169 -23.32 3.02 -3.79
CA TYR A 169 -23.40 1.56 -3.62
C TYR A 169 -24.82 1.15 -3.21
N GLU A 170 -25.25 0.01 -3.68
CA GLU A 170 -26.38 -0.69 -3.06
C GLU A 170 -26.00 -1.00 -1.61
N ASN A 171 -26.87 -0.66 -0.65
CA ASN A 171 -26.62 -0.76 0.79
C ASN A 171 -25.38 0.01 1.31
N GLY A 172 -24.91 1.04 0.59
CA GLY A 172 -23.73 1.81 1.01
C GLY A 172 -23.88 2.54 2.34
N GLN A 173 -25.12 2.76 2.81
CA GLN A 173 -25.40 3.33 4.14
C GLN A 173 -24.84 2.46 5.26
N ALA A 174 -24.78 1.14 5.09
CA ALA A 174 -24.24 0.21 6.09
C ALA A 174 -22.78 0.55 6.47
N PHE A 175 -21.97 1.05 5.52
CA PHE A 175 -20.60 1.50 5.81
C PHE A 175 -20.59 2.72 6.73
N ILE A 176 -21.48 3.69 6.49
CA ILE A 176 -21.57 4.92 7.29
C ILE A 176 -22.03 4.57 8.70
N ASP A 177 -23.06 3.75 8.81
CA ASP A 177 -23.63 3.31 10.09
C ASP A 177 -22.59 2.56 10.92
N TYR A 178 -21.82 1.66 10.27
CA TYR A 178 -20.76 0.92 10.93
C TYR A 178 -19.65 1.85 11.46
N ILE A 179 -19.18 2.79 10.65
CA ILE A 179 -18.17 3.78 11.08
C ILE A 179 -18.69 4.53 12.30
N ASN A 180 -19.90 5.07 12.25
CA ASN A 180 -20.45 5.90 13.32
C ASN A 180 -20.65 5.11 14.61
N ALA A 181 -21.04 3.84 14.52
CA ALA A 181 -21.22 2.97 15.70
C ALA A 181 -19.89 2.55 16.36
N HIS A 182 -18.76 2.57 15.61
CA HIS A 182 -17.50 1.99 16.09
C HIS A 182 -16.36 3.00 16.27
N ARG A 183 -16.62 4.32 16.15
CA ARG A 183 -15.60 5.38 16.32
C ARG A 183 -14.86 5.31 17.67
N TYR A 184 -15.51 4.82 18.71
CA TYR A 184 -14.92 4.66 20.05
C TYR A 184 -13.71 3.73 20.07
N LEU A 185 -13.56 2.84 19.09
CA LEU A 185 -12.41 1.94 18.95
C LEU A 185 -11.13 2.67 18.54
N LEU A 186 -11.22 3.90 18.05
CA LEU A 186 -10.08 4.70 17.61
C LEU A 186 -9.29 5.30 18.78
N SER A 187 -9.89 5.31 19.97
CA SER A 187 -9.28 5.92 21.16
C SER A 187 -8.05 5.16 21.61
N GLY A 188 -6.98 5.92 21.88
CA GLY A 188 -5.71 5.36 22.35
C GLY A 188 -4.94 4.49 21.31
N ARG A 189 -5.36 4.50 20.04
CA ARG A 189 -4.64 3.74 18.99
C ARG A 189 -3.27 4.35 18.72
N PRO A 190 -2.21 3.51 18.63
CA PRO A 190 -0.86 4.00 18.35
C PRO A 190 -0.72 4.47 16.90
N ARG A 191 0.34 5.23 16.63
CA ARG A 191 0.74 5.55 15.25
C ARG A 191 2.16 5.05 14.99
N THR A 192 2.32 4.38 13.85
CA THR A 192 3.59 3.87 13.34
C THR A 192 3.74 4.25 11.88
N TYR A 193 4.91 4.04 11.33
CA TYR A 193 5.10 4.11 9.89
C TYR A 193 4.19 3.11 9.18
N GLN A 194 3.58 3.53 8.10
CA GLN A 194 2.78 2.71 7.19
C GLN A 194 3.39 2.74 5.79
N HIS A 195 3.34 1.63 5.09
CA HIS A 195 3.64 1.57 3.66
C HIS A 195 2.64 2.41 2.84
N GLY A 196 1.39 2.47 3.31
CA GLY A 196 0.31 3.29 2.75
C GLY A 196 -0.43 2.66 1.57
N ASP A 197 0.09 1.57 1.00
CA ASP A 197 -0.54 0.83 -0.09
C ASP A 197 -0.16 -0.67 -0.05
N TYR A 198 -0.23 -1.29 1.15
CA TYR A 198 0.22 -2.64 1.40
C TYR A 198 -0.80 -3.68 0.94
N HIS A 199 -0.66 -4.16 -0.28
CA HIS A 199 -1.52 -5.19 -0.87
C HIS A 199 -0.76 -6.02 -1.91
N ILE A 200 -1.37 -7.11 -2.36
CA ILE A 200 -0.79 -8.12 -3.25
C ILE A 200 -0.21 -7.53 -4.55
N GLY A 201 -0.76 -6.43 -5.08
CA GLY A 201 -0.27 -5.74 -6.27
C GLY A 201 1.05 -4.98 -6.07
N ASN A 202 1.49 -4.80 -4.80
CA ASN A 202 2.77 -4.20 -4.44
C ASN A 202 3.75 -5.22 -3.85
N MET A 203 3.63 -6.48 -4.29
CA MET A 203 4.47 -7.59 -3.84
C MET A 203 5.01 -8.40 -5.03
N MET A 204 6.24 -8.90 -4.90
CA MET A 204 6.88 -9.72 -5.92
C MET A 204 7.44 -11.00 -5.27
N ILE A 205 7.37 -12.12 -5.99
CA ILE A 205 8.13 -13.33 -5.65
C ILE A 205 9.39 -13.31 -6.49
N GLY A 206 10.54 -13.19 -5.82
CA GLY A 206 11.84 -13.23 -6.46
C GLY A 206 12.18 -14.61 -7.04
N ASN A 207 13.15 -14.64 -7.96
CA ASN A 207 13.67 -15.92 -8.50
C ASN A 207 14.27 -16.82 -7.40
N ASP A 208 14.64 -16.25 -6.27
CA ASP A 208 15.07 -16.94 -5.03
C ASP A 208 13.89 -17.45 -4.18
N LYS A 209 12.65 -17.30 -4.66
CA LYS A 209 11.40 -17.66 -3.98
C LYS A 209 11.12 -16.85 -2.70
N GLN A 210 11.81 -15.72 -2.48
CA GLN A 210 11.54 -14.82 -1.38
C GLN A 210 10.43 -13.82 -1.80
N LEU A 211 9.56 -13.45 -0.84
CA LEU A 211 8.59 -12.37 -1.01
C LEU A 211 9.28 -11.01 -0.83
N TYR A 212 9.06 -10.09 -1.75
CA TYR A 212 9.57 -8.73 -1.72
C TYR A 212 8.45 -7.72 -1.74
N ILE A 213 8.59 -6.65 -0.96
CA ILE A 213 7.67 -5.52 -0.94
C ILE A 213 8.24 -4.40 -1.82
N ILE A 214 7.38 -3.79 -2.63
CA ILE A 214 7.75 -2.70 -3.55
C ILE A 214 6.81 -1.51 -3.38
N ASP A 215 7.19 -0.37 -3.95
CA ASP A 215 6.36 0.84 -4.11
C ASP A 215 6.01 1.58 -2.80
N PHE A 216 7.04 1.99 -2.06
CA PHE A 216 6.95 2.73 -0.78
C PHE A 216 6.59 4.23 -0.92
N ASN A 217 5.99 4.66 -2.02
CA ASN A 217 5.74 6.08 -2.34
C ASN A 217 4.48 6.69 -1.72
N ARG A 218 3.65 5.88 -1.06
CA ARG A 218 2.41 6.31 -0.38
C ARG A 218 2.51 6.25 1.14
N ASN A 219 3.75 6.16 1.65
CA ASN A 219 3.98 6.04 3.07
C ASN A 219 3.36 7.18 3.88
N ASP A 220 2.92 6.87 5.09
CA ASP A 220 2.33 7.80 6.05
C ASP A 220 2.63 7.30 7.48
N PHE A 221 2.13 8.00 8.47
CA PHE A 221 2.12 7.55 9.85
C PHE A 221 0.69 7.40 10.34
N GLY A 222 0.29 6.20 10.72
CA GLY A 222 -1.07 5.89 11.15
C GLY A 222 -1.16 4.69 12.09
N ASP A 223 -2.39 4.32 12.46
CA ASP A 223 -2.61 3.08 13.20
C ASP A 223 -2.11 1.89 12.38
N PRO A 224 -1.20 1.05 12.91
CA PRO A 224 -0.70 -0.12 12.21
C PRO A 224 -1.81 -1.06 11.68
N TRP A 225 -2.97 -1.08 12.31
CA TRP A 225 -4.09 -1.90 11.85
C TRP A 225 -4.89 -1.24 10.73
N GLU A 226 -4.81 0.08 10.57
CA GLU A 226 -5.43 0.77 9.44
C GLU A 226 -4.78 0.39 8.11
N GLU A 227 -3.49 0.05 8.09
CA GLU A 227 -2.79 -0.44 6.90
C GLU A 227 -3.51 -1.62 6.22
N PHE A 228 -4.17 -2.48 7.02
CA PHE A 228 -4.94 -3.61 6.51
C PHE A 228 -6.20 -3.23 5.72
N ASN A 229 -6.57 -1.94 5.61
CA ASN A 229 -7.73 -1.55 4.79
C ASN A 229 -7.59 -1.97 3.31
N ARG A 230 -6.35 -2.21 2.83
CA ARG A 230 -6.04 -2.67 1.48
C ARG A 230 -6.13 -4.19 1.30
N ILE A 231 -6.34 -4.95 2.38
CA ILE A 231 -6.43 -6.42 2.34
C ILE A 231 -7.58 -6.93 1.45
N VAL A 232 -8.55 -6.07 1.15
CA VAL A 232 -9.66 -6.38 0.23
C VAL A 232 -9.17 -6.82 -1.14
N TRP A 233 -8.07 -6.23 -1.66
CA TRP A 233 -7.43 -6.63 -2.91
C TRP A 233 -6.82 -8.03 -2.80
N CYS A 234 -6.17 -8.33 -1.68
CA CYS A 234 -5.63 -9.66 -1.41
C CYS A 234 -6.75 -10.70 -1.31
N ALA A 235 -7.84 -10.36 -0.60
CA ALA A 235 -8.96 -11.27 -0.39
C ALA A 235 -9.73 -11.58 -1.68
N GLN A 236 -9.86 -10.60 -2.59
CA GLN A 236 -10.45 -10.82 -3.92
C GLN A 236 -9.59 -11.74 -4.80
N ALA A 237 -8.27 -11.55 -4.77
CA ALA A 237 -7.35 -12.33 -5.59
C ALA A 237 -7.13 -13.74 -5.01
N ALA A 238 -6.89 -13.84 -3.69
CA ALA A 238 -6.53 -15.09 -3.01
C ALA A 238 -6.89 -15.02 -1.51
N PRO A 239 -8.07 -15.53 -1.10
CA PRO A 239 -8.51 -15.53 0.31
C PRO A 239 -7.51 -16.17 1.26
N LEU A 240 -6.76 -17.19 0.83
CA LEU A 240 -5.73 -17.84 1.64
C LEU A 240 -4.52 -16.94 1.86
N PHE A 241 -4.12 -16.17 0.86
CA PHE A 241 -3.07 -15.18 1.02
C PHE A 241 -3.48 -14.11 2.04
N ALA A 242 -4.70 -13.57 1.94
CA ALA A 242 -5.23 -12.61 2.89
C ALA A 242 -5.31 -13.20 4.32
N THR A 243 -5.75 -14.45 4.46
CA THR A 243 -5.78 -15.18 5.73
C THR A 243 -4.38 -15.32 6.32
N GLY A 244 -3.42 -15.74 5.50
CA GLY A 244 -2.01 -15.84 5.89
C GLY A 244 -1.46 -14.50 6.36
N MET A 245 -1.76 -13.40 5.65
CA MET A 245 -1.28 -12.07 5.98
C MET A 245 -1.75 -11.61 7.38
N VAL A 246 -3.01 -11.84 7.74
CA VAL A 246 -3.50 -11.56 9.10
C VAL A 246 -2.79 -12.47 10.11
N ASN A 247 -2.76 -13.77 9.86
CA ASN A 247 -2.16 -14.74 10.80
C ASN A 247 -0.67 -14.48 11.02
N GLY A 248 0.07 -14.14 9.96
CA GLY A 248 1.51 -13.83 10.04
C GLY A 248 1.80 -12.54 10.83
N TYR A 249 0.95 -11.54 10.71
CA TYR A 249 1.09 -10.30 11.47
C TYR A 249 0.86 -10.50 12.97
N PHE A 250 -0.09 -11.34 13.34
CA PHE A 250 -0.47 -11.59 14.74
C PHE A 250 0.12 -12.88 15.32
N ASP A 251 1.02 -13.57 14.62
CA ASP A 251 1.57 -14.86 15.05
C ASP A 251 0.47 -15.88 15.41
N ASN A 252 -0.61 -15.90 14.63
CA ASN A 252 -1.82 -16.72 14.80
C ASN A 252 -2.71 -16.36 16.02
N ASP A 253 -2.43 -15.29 16.74
CA ASP A 253 -3.24 -14.82 17.88
C ASP A 253 -3.91 -13.48 17.54
N VAL A 254 -4.96 -13.53 16.70
CA VAL A 254 -5.62 -12.34 16.16
C VAL A 254 -6.58 -11.75 17.19
N PRO A 255 -6.36 -10.53 17.70
CA PRO A 255 -7.25 -9.90 18.66
C PRO A 255 -8.66 -9.68 18.10
N VAL A 256 -9.69 -9.91 18.90
CA VAL A 256 -11.10 -9.69 18.47
C VAL A 256 -11.30 -8.23 18.02
N GLN A 257 -10.74 -7.28 18.75
CA GLN A 257 -10.83 -5.85 18.43
C GLN A 257 -10.22 -5.49 17.05
N PHE A 258 -9.25 -6.27 16.57
CA PHE A 258 -8.69 -6.07 15.23
C PHE A 258 -9.76 -6.18 14.16
N TRP A 259 -10.66 -7.15 14.26
CA TRP A 259 -11.69 -7.38 13.26
C TRP A 259 -12.71 -6.24 13.20
N GLU A 260 -13.08 -5.70 14.34
CA GLU A 260 -13.99 -4.55 14.41
C GLU A 260 -13.35 -3.29 13.83
N LEU A 261 -12.09 -3.03 14.17
CA LEU A 261 -11.31 -1.92 13.59
C LEU A 261 -11.07 -2.10 12.10
N LEU A 262 -10.73 -3.31 11.65
CA LEU A 262 -10.53 -3.61 10.23
C LEU A 262 -11.80 -3.30 9.43
N ALA A 263 -12.97 -3.73 9.91
CA ALA A 263 -14.25 -3.45 9.27
C ALA A 263 -14.54 -1.93 9.22
N LEU A 264 -14.18 -1.16 10.26
CA LEU A 264 -14.28 0.30 10.28
C LEU A 264 -13.35 0.93 9.22
N TYR A 265 -12.09 0.50 9.17
CA TYR A 265 -11.10 1.04 8.23
C TYR A 265 -11.43 0.70 6.77
N ILE A 266 -11.89 -0.53 6.49
CA ILE A 266 -12.38 -0.95 5.18
C ILE A 266 -13.61 -0.13 4.78
N SER A 267 -14.59 0.05 5.68
CA SER A 267 -15.78 0.88 5.43
C SER A 267 -15.39 2.29 5.01
N SER A 268 -14.51 2.95 5.78
CA SER A 268 -14.01 4.29 5.47
C SER A 268 -13.28 4.35 4.13
N ASN A 269 -12.47 3.33 3.80
CA ASN A 269 -11.75 3.28 2.52
C ASN A 269 -12.72 3.08 1.35
N THR A 270 -13.68 2.18 1.48
CA THR A 270 -14.69 1.87 0.47
C THR A 270 -15.51 3.10 0.10
N LEU A 271 -15.95 3.91 1.07
CA LEU A 271 -16.71 5.14 0.80
C LEU A 271 -15.98 6.13 -0.10
N SER A 272 -14.67 6.20 -0.04
CA SER A 272 -13.87 7.10 -0.90
C SER A 272 -13.48 6.52 -2.25
N SER A 273 -13.72 5.22 -2.47
CA SER A 273 -13.22 4.51 -3.66
C SER A 273 -13.95 4.91 -4.95
N VAL A 274 -15.28 5.03 -4.94
CA VAL A 274 -16.01 5.49 -6.14
C VAL A 274 -15.76 6.96 -6.46
N PRO A 275 -15.82 7.91 -5.50
CA PRO A 275 -15.41 9.30 -5.78
C PRO A 275 -14.01 9.41 -6.39
N TRP A 276 -13.06 8.59 -5.90
CA TRP A 276 -11.72 8.51 -6.45
C TRP A 276 -11.70 7.96 -7.88
N ALA A 277 -12.55 6.99 -8.20
CA ALA A 277 -12.56 6.30 -9.50
C ALA A 277 -13.17 7.14 -10.65
N ILE A 278 -14.02 8.14 -10.35
CA ILE A 278 -14.72 8.95 -11.36
C ILE A 278 -13.79 9.50 -12.44
N PRO A 279 -12.64 10.16 -12.12
CA PRO A 279 -11.74 10.70 -13.13
C PRO A 279 -11.10 9.66 -14.05
N PHE A 280 -11.08 8.38 -13.63
CA PHE A 280 -10.47 7.27 -14.37
C PHE A 280 -11.46 6.51 -15.27
N GLY A 281 -12.74 6.91 -15.26
CA GLY A 281 -13.78 6.41 -16.16
C GLY A 281 -14.53 5.16 -15.66
N GLN A 282 -15.49 4.73 -16.49
CA GLN A 282 -16.50 3.74 -16.11
C GLN A 282 -15.92 2.39 -15.69
N SER A 283 -14.82 1.96 -16.30
CA SER A 283 -14.17 0.68 -15.96
C SER A 283 -13.70 0.69 -14.49
N GLN A 284 -13.03 1.76 -14.05
CA GLN A 284 -12.56 1.87 -12.67
C GLN A 284 -13.71 2.04 -11.68
N ILE A 285 -14.74 2.78 -12.05
CA ILE A 285 -15.97 2.90 -11.25
C ILE A 285 -16.57 1.51 -11.01
N GLN A 286 -16.68 0.67 -12.04
CA GLN A 286 -17.23 -0.67 -11.92
C GLN A 286 -16.39 -1.58 -11.02
N VAL A 287 -15.06 -1.46 -11.08
CA VAL A 287 -14.15 -2.19 -10.15
C VAL A 287 -14.47 -1.82 -8.70
N MET A 288 -14.62 -0.52 -8.38
CA MET A 288 -14.93 -0.09 -7.02
C MET A 288 -16.32 -0.51 -6.56
N ILE A 289 -17.32 -0.49 -7.46
CA ILE A 289 -18.67 -0.98 -7.15
C ILE A 289 -18.65 -2.49 -6.84
N ASN A 290 -17.94 -3.28 -7.64
CA ASN A 290 -17.82 -4.71 -7.42
C ASN A 290 -17.09 -5.01 -6.10
N GLN A 291 -16.01 -4.29 -5.81
CA GLN A 291 -15.30 -4.44 -4.53
C GLN A 291 -16.19 -4.10 -3.34
N ALA A 292 -17.00 -3.03 -3.41
CA ALA A 292 -17.95 -2.70 -2.35
C ALA A 292 -19.00 -3.80 -2.13
N LYS A 293 -19.49 -4.44 -3.21
CA LYS A 293 -20.40 -5.59 -3.13
C LYS A 293 -19.74 -6.79 -2.43
N ASP A 294 -18.49 -7.08 -2.78
CA ASP A 294 -17.73 -8.15 -2.13
C ASP A 294 -17.56 -7.88 -0.65
N VAL A 295 -17.19 -6.65 -0.27
CA VAL A 295 -17.07 -6.25 1.15
C VAL A 295 -18.40 -6.43 1.88
N LEU A 296 -19.51 -5.91 1.34
CA LEU A 296 -20.84 -6.08 1.95
C LEU A 296 -21.20 -7.57 2.11
N SER A 297 -20.88 -8.39 1.10
CA SER A 297 -21.10 -9.83 1.17
C SER A 297 -20.26 -10.49 2.28
N TRP A 298 -18.95 -10.17 2.35
CA TRP A 298 -18.05 -10.76 3.33
C TRP A 298 -18.40 -10.42 4.78
N TYR A 299 -18.96 -9.24 5.01
CA TYR A 299 -19.33 -8.74 6.32
C TYR A 299 -20.85 -8.82 6.60
N GLU A 300 -21.61 -9.57 5.75
CA GLU A 300 -23.09 -9.70 5.85
C GLU A 300 -23.77 -8.33 6.05
N ASN A 301 -23.54 -7.40 5.11
CA ASN A 301 -23.99 -6.01 5.19
C ASN A 301 -23.49 -5.29 6.47
N MET A 302 -22.24 -5.51 6.86
CA MET A 302 -21.57 -4.91 8.02
C MET A 302 -22.19 -5.32 9.38
N THR A 303 -22.89 -6.47 9.44
CA THR A 303 -23.43 -7.03 10.69
C THR A 303 -22.44 -7.98 11.38
N LYS A 304 -21.43 -8.44 10.66
CA LYS A 304 -20.32 -9.27 11.17
C LYS A 304 -19.04 -8.48 11.17
N SER A 305 -18.17 -8.68 12.15
CA SER A 305 -16.83 -8.08 12.17
C SER A 305 -15.77 -8.97 11.53
N ILE A 306 -15.93 -10.30 11.57
CA ILE A 306 -15.00 -11.24 10.93
C ILE A 306 -15.51 -11.55 9.52
N PRO A 307 -14.71 -11.23 8.47
CA PRO A 307 -15.14 -11.45 7.09
C PRO A 307 -15.07 -12.92 6.69
N THR A 308 -15.97 -13.36 5.79
CA THR A 308 -16.10 -14.75 5.36
C THR A 308 -14.91 -15.28 4.57
N TRP A 309 -14.07 -14.40 4.03
CA TRP A 309 -12.82 -14.80 3.37
C TRP A 309 -11.76 -15.28 4.36
N TYR A 310 -11.82 -14.88 5.63
CA TYR A 310 -10.87 -15.35 6.64
C TYR A 310 -11.13 -16.80 7.02
N LYS A 311 -10.13 -17.65 6.88
CA LYS A 311 -10.25 -19.12 7.08
C LYS A 311 -9.76 -19.61 8.44
N GLY A 312 -9.51 -18.68 9.37
CA GLY A 312 -8.99 -19.02 10.70
C GLY A 312 -7.49 -19.36 10.70
N VAL A 313 -7.04 -19.88 11.83
CA VAL A 313 -5.65 -20.37 11.96
C VAL A 313 -5.55 -21.74 11.28
N ILE A 314 -4.66 -21.86 10.29
CA ILE A 314 -4.48 -23.07 9.51
C ILE A 314 -3.26 -23.82 10.08
N ILE A 315 -3.51 -24.85 10.89
CA ILE A 315 -2.48 -25.67 11.52
C ILE A 315 -1.95 -26.74 10.56
N ASN A 316 -2.79 -27.21 9.65
CA ASN A 316 -2.43 -28.26 8.69
C ASN A 316 -3.00 -27.93 7.29
N LEU A 317 -2.16 -27.41 6.43
CA LEU A 317 -2.52 -26.97 5.07
C LEU A 317 -2.95 -28.13 4.15
N SER A 318 -2.51 -29.38 4.44
CA SER A 318 -2.90 -30.57 3.67
C SER A 318 -4.38 -30.98 3.83
N LEU A 319 -5.09 -30.39 4.79
CA LEU A 319 -6.51 -30.66 5.05
C LEU A 319 -7.47 -29.62 4.42
N ILE A 320 -6.95 -28.64 3.69
CA ILE A 320 -7.79 -27.62 3.06
C ILE A 320 -8.41 -28.20 1.78
N HIS A 321 -9.53 -28.90 1.89
CA HIS A 321 -10.42 -29.11 0.78
C HIS A 321 -11.26 -27.86 0.54
N ILE A 322 -10.77 -26.94 -0.29
CA ILE A 322 -11.58 -25.83 -0.78
C ILE A 322 -12.39 -26.41 -1.94
N SER A 323 -13.70 -26.53 -1.74
CA SER A 323 -14.63 -26.67 -2.87
C SER A 323 -14.48 -25.39 -3.71
N GLU A 324 -13.87 -25.53 -4.90
CA GLU A 324 -13.83 -24.43 -5.87
C GLU A 324 -15.27 -23.94 -6.13
N PRO A 325 -15.51 -22.62 -6.10
CA PRO A 325 -16.79 -22.11 -6.58
C PRO A 325 -16.89 -22.46 -8.07
N THR A 326 -17.86 -23.31 -8.41
CA THR A 326 -18.22 -23.61 -9.80
C THR A 326 -18.48 -22.28 -10.52
N ARG A 327 -17.59 -21.89 -11.42
CA ARG A 327 -17.83 -20.78 -12.34
C ARG A 327 -19.00 -21.20 -13.25
N PRO A 328 -20.09 -20.41 -13.34
CA PRO A 328 -21.02 -20.60 -14.42
C PRO A 328 -20.32 -20.21 -15.73
N TYR A 329 -20.43 -21.06 -16.74
CA TYR A 329 -19.97 -20.86 -18.12
C TYR A 329 -20.66 -19.66 -18.75
#